data_6827494faf0407d6f70583fe02a637a5
#
_entry.id   6827494faf0407d6f70583fe02a637a5
#
_cell.length_a   1.000
_cell.length_b   1.000
_cell.length_c   1.000
_cell.angle_alpha   90.00
_cell.angle_beta   90.00
_cell.angle_gamma   90.00
#
_symmetry.space_group_name_H-M   'P 1'
#
loop_
_entity.id
_entity.type
_entity.pdbx_description
1 polymer ?
#
loop_
_entity_poly.entity_id
_entity_poly.type
_entity_poly.pdbx_seq_one_letter_code
_entity_poly.pdbx_strand_id
1 'polypeptide(L)'
;WDETGLQIRRRSHLREVDVVYTLDDDLSGADLRIESRGAECGECRGVWELFDDRGRCAARAEGAVGQPLAARLENPRLWWTHDHGEPALYTSRYTLRDAAGCDLECVEERIGFRRIRLVMNEGAWSEPAGFPKTRSAAPAQVELNGRRIFAKGSNWVCPELFPGTVDAARYETLIGIAAETHFNMLRSWGGGIVNKDAFFECCDRRGIMVWQEFPLSCNCYPDDPEYLAVLEREAAAIIRRLRRHPSLAVWCGGNELFNNWSGMTDQSLPLRLLNALCYRLSPEIPFNATSPLNGMAHGHYLFRWQGKDVFRMMNGSRFTAYTEFGIPGISPREVLEGIIPAEELFPPRPGTAWEEHHAFGAWDGDPSTWLGLPTLARYFPPAETLDELIAQSSLLQGEGYKAVFEEARRQKPYCSMALNWCFDEPWPAAANNSLVAYPAVLKPAIAEVRRACRPLCASARFARFDWKEGETFEAEVWILNDVFARTGPFVVTVTLRAGRAEERILRWESPSVEPNRNTAGPTARFRLPAWDTDRFGVELSVEGHPEMNACYTLMYRRSPRKRRCTSMNVTE
;
A
#
# COMPACT_ATOMS: atom_id res chain seq x y z
N TRP A 1 20.31 -2.51 -17.48
CA TRP A 1 19.96 -3.50 -18.50
C TRP A 1 19.30 -4.67 -17.82
N ASP A 2 18.29 -5.27 -18.43
CA ASP A 2 17.67 -6.51 -17.99
C ASP A 2 18.30 -7.71 -18.71
N GLU A 3 17.81 -8.92 -18.41
CA GLU A 3 18.33 -10.15 -19.01
C GLU A 3 18.31 -10.07 -20.54
N THR A 4 19.41 -10.49 -21.14
CA THR A 4 19.55 -10.57 -22.60
C THR A 4 19.76 -12.01 -23.00
N GLY A 5 18.99 -12.51 -23.97
CA GLY A 5 19.05 -13.90 -24.39
C GLY A 5 18.88 -14.09 -25.88
N LEU A 6 19.34 -15.21 -26.38
CA LEU A 6 19.09 -15.71 -27.74
C LEU A 6 18.07 -16.85 -27.68
N GLN A 7 16.92 -16.66 -28.31
CA GLN A 7 15.92 -17.71 -28.44
C GLN A 7 16.10 -18.47 -29.77
N ILE A 8 16.39 -19.75 -29.67
CA ILE A 8 16.42 -20.65 -30.83
C ILE A 8 15.08 -21.38 -30.88
N ARG A 9 14.31 -21.17 -31.96
CA ARG A 9 12.98 -21.75 -32.11
C ARG A 9 12.93 -22.70 -33.33
N ARG A 10 12.03 -23.65 -33.26
CA ARG A 10 11.68 -24.46 -34.42
C ARG A 10 11.03 -23.57 -35.50
N ARG A 11 11.00 -24.04 -36.74
CA ARG A 11 10.37 -23.35 -37.88
C ARG A 11 8.89 -23.06 -37.57
N SER A 12 8.14 -24.11 -37.17
CA SER A 12 6.79 -23.95 -36.62
C SER A 12 6.87 -23.74 -35.10
N HIS A 13 6.46 -22.56 -34.64
CA HIS A 13 6.49 -22.19 -33.23
C HIS A 13 5.38 -21.16 -32.85
N LEU A 14 5.03 -21.08 -31.58
CA LEU A 14 4.12 -20.09 -31.06
C LEU A 14 4.82 -18.73 -30.91
N ARG A 15 4.16 -17.67 -31.30
CA ARG A 15 4.57 -16.29 -31.05
C ARG A 15 3.87 -15.71 -29.85
N GLU A 16 2.59 -16.07 -29.67
CA GLU A 16 1.72 -15.52 -28.60
C GLU A 16 0.59 -16.52 -28.34
N VAL A 17 0.27 -16.69 -27.07
CA VAL A 17 -0.97 -17.32 -26.60
C VAL A 17 -1.58 -16.36 -25.59
N ASP A 18 -2.86 -16.07 -25.74
CA ASP A 18 -3.59 -15.15 -24.89
C ASP A 18 -4.92 -15.77 -24.46
N VAL A 19 -5.24 -15.70 -23.18
CA VAL A 19 -6.48 -16.22 -22.61
C VAL A 19 -7.28 -15.07 -22.02
N VAL A 20 -8.40 -14.78 -22.64
CA VAL A 20 -9.35 -13.76 -22.17
C VAL A 20 -10.60 -14.46 -21.66
N TYR A 21 -11.19 -13.94 -20.60
CA TYR A 21 -12.43 -14.48 -20.05
C TYR A 21 -13.44 -13.40 -19.72
N THR A 22 -14.72 -13.78 -19.71
CA THR A 22 -15.83 -12.97 -19.21
C THR A 22 -16.57 -13.78 -18.16
N LEU A 23 -16.69 -13.23 -16.95
CA LEU A 23 -17.49 -13.84 -15.89
C LEU A 23 -18.97 -13.48 -16.04
N ASP A 24 -19.84 -14.42 -15.70
CA ASP A 24 -21.27 -14.17 -15.56
C ASP A 24 -21.52 -13.07 -14.51
N ASP A 25 -22.67 -12.43 -14.56
CA ASP A 25 -23.02 -11.37 -13.60
C ASP A 25 -23.04 -11.86 -12.14
N ASP A 26 -23.46 -13.09 -11.92
CA ASP A 26 -23.51 -13.78 -10.62
C ASP A 26 -22.21 -14.52 -10.27
N LEU A 27 -21.19 -14.47 -11.15
CA LEU A 27 -19.89 -15.12 -11.01
C LEU A 27 -19.94 -16.66 -11.03
N SER A 28 -21.03 -17.25 -11.47
CA SER A 28 -21.25 -18.72 -11.48
C SER A 28 -20.55 -19.41 -12.66
N GLY A 29 -20.09 -18.70 -13.67
CA GLY A 29 -19.40 -19.24 -14.81
C GLY A 29 -18.45 -18.25 -15.47
N ALA A 30 -17.56 -18.76 -16.32
CA ALA A 30 -16.63 -18.00 -17.13
C ALA A 30 -16.64 -18.50 -18.57
N ASP A 31 -16.89 -17.61 -19.52
CA ASP A 31 -16.64 -17.85 -20.94
C ASP A 31 -15.20 -17.50 -21.26
N LEU A 32 -14.44 -18.44 -21.82
CA LEU A 32 -13.04 -18.28 -22.15
C LEU A 32 -12.87 -18.23 -23.66
N ARG A 33 -12.01 -17.31 -24.09
CA ARG A 33 -11.54 -17.19 -25.46
C ARG A 33 -10.02 -17.27 -25.48
N ILE A 34 -9.49 -18.24 -26.20
CA ILE A 34 -8.06 -18.50 -26.30
C ILE A 34 -7.61 -18.12 -27.71
N GLU A 35 -6.75 -17.14 -27.81
CA GLU A 35 -6.15 -16.69 -29.06
C GLU A 35 -4.70 -17.14 -29.14
N SER A 36 -4.30 -17.68 -30.29
CA SER A 36 -2.93 -18.10 -30.54
C SER A 36 -2.42 -17.54 -31.87
N ARG A 37 -1.16 -17.15 -31.88
CA ARG A 37 -0.44 -16.78 -33.11
C ARG A 37 0.82 -17.60 -33.22
N GLY A 38 1.06 -18.14 -34.38
CA GLY A 38 2.25 -18.93 -34.65
C GLY A 38 2.97 -18.49 -35.91
N ALA A 39 4.21 -18.94 -36.07
CA ALA A 39 4.99 -18.85 -37.32
C ALA A 39 4.96 -20.22 -38.02
N GLU A 40 4.67 -20.22 -39.29
CA GLU A 40 4.64 -21.42 -40.15
C GLU A 40 3.85 -22.62 -39.57
N CYS A 41 2.67 -22.31 -38.97
CA CYS A 41 1.81 -23.29 -38.30
C CYS A 41 0.58 -23.69 -39.11
N GLY A 42 0.62 -23.62 -40.46
CA GLY A 42 -0.55 -23.82 -41.34
C GLY A 42 -1.26 -25.18 -41.18
N GLU A 43 -0.54 -26.24 -40.84
CA GLU A 43 -1.09 -27.59 -40.58
C GLU A 43 -1.07 -27.98 -39.11
N CYS A 44 -0.62 -27.05 -38.24
CA CYS A 44 -0.55 -27.30 -36.81
C CYS A 44 -1.90 -27.12 -36.13
N ARG A 45 -2.10 -27.88 -35.04
CA ARG A 45 -3.24 -27.75 -34.15
C ARG A 45 -2.78 -27.25 -32.79
N GLY A 46 -3.60 -26.44 -32.16
CA GLY A 46 -3.46 -26.04 -30.77
C GLY A 46 -4.40 -26.86 -29.88
N VAL A 47 -3.89 -27.36 -28.79
CA VAL A 47 -4.68 -27.97 -27.69
C VAL A 47 -4.51 -27.13 -26.48
N TRP A 48 -5.59 -26.54 -26.00
CA TRP A 48 -5.60 -25.78 -24.78
C TRP A 48 -6.32 -26.53 -23.65
N GLU A 49 -5.72 -26.53 -22.47
CA GLU A 49 -6.22 -27.19 -21.27
C GLU A 49 -6.06 -26.29 -20.05
N LEU A 50 -7.07 -26.27 -19.19
CA LEU A 50 -7.08 -25.54 -17.93
C LEU A 50 -7.08 -26.53 -16.78
N PHE A 51 -6.08 -26.43 -15.90
CA PHE A 51 -5.97 -27.31 -14.73
C PHE A 51 -6.20 -26.52 -13.44
N ASP A 52 -6.96 -27.11 -12.51
CA ASP A 52 -7.11 -26.60 -11.17
C ASP A 52 -5.83 -26.85 -10.33
N ASP A 53 -5.82 -26.39 -9.08
CA ASP A 53 -4.73 -26.55 -8.12
C ASP A 53 -4.44 -28.03 -7.75
N ARG A 54 -5.35 -28.94 -8.07
CA ARG A 54 -5.22 -30.39 -7.86
C ARG A 54 -4.77 -31.12 -9.15
N GLY A 55 -4.48 -30.37 -10.20
CA GLY A 55 -4.08 -30.93 -11.50
C GLY A 55 -5.22 -31.57 -12.30
N ARG A 56 -6.49 -31.34 -11.94
CA ARG A 56 -7.64 -31.84 -12.71
C ARG A 56 -7.93 -30.90 -13.86
N CYS A 57 -8.14 -31.43 -15.06
CA CYS A 57 -8.57 -30.64 -16.20
C CYS A 57 -9.99 -30.12 -16.00
N ALA A 58 -10.12 -28.81 -15.86
CA ALA A 58 -11.39 -28.11 -15.60
C ALA A 58 -12.06 -27.64 -16.92
N ALA A 59 -11.29 -27.36 -17.97
CA ALA A 59 -11.78 -27.00 -19.30
C ALA A 59 -10.74 -27.38 -20.35
N ARG A 60 -11.21 -27.63 -21.61
CA ARG A 60 -10.37 -27.98 -22.73
C ARG A 60 -10.97 -27.46 -24.03
N ALA A 61 -10.12 -27.04 -24.95
CA ALA A 61 -10.48 -26.72 -26.34
C ALA A 61 -9.35 -27.09 -27.30
N GLU A 62 -9.67 -27.38 -28.55
CA GLU A 62 -8.66 -27.64 -29.57
C GLU A 62 -9.11 -27.11 -30.94
N GLY A 63 -8.15 -26.75 -31.78
CA GLY A 63 -8.43 -26.25 -33.13
C GLY A 63 -7.19 -25.84 -33.90
N ALA A 64 -7.37 -25.19 -35.04
CA ALA A 64 -6.27 -24.67 -35.84
C ALA A 64 -5.60 -23.46 -35.17
N VAL A 65 -4.27 -23.38 -35.26
CA VAL A 65 -3.51 -22.20 -34.79
C VAL A 65 -3.94 -20.96 -35.58
N GLY A 66 -4.11 -19.83 -34.88
CA GLY A 66 -4.59 -18.58 -35.48
C GLY A 66 -6.11 -18.46 -35.54
N GLN A 67 -6.86 -19.52 -35.20
CA GLN A 67 -8.31 -19.44 -34.98
C GLN A 67 -8.60 -19.38 -33.47
N PRO A 68 -9.49 -18.51 -33.02
CA PRO A 68 -9.87 -18.45 -31.61
C PRO A 68 -10.53 -19.75 -31.16
N LEU A 69 -10.09 -20.27 -30.00
CA LEU A 69 -10.77 -21.39 -29.34
C LEU A 69 -11.72 -20.82 -28.27
N ALA A 70 -12.79 -21.54 -28.03
CA ALA A 70 -13.78 -21.19 -27.00
C ALA A 70 -13.93 -22.34 -25.99
N ALA A 71 -14.04 -22.00 -24.72
CA ALA A 71 -14.33 -22.93 -23.64
C ALA A 71 -15.24 -22.28 -22.59
N ARG A 72 -15.92 -23.09 -21.80
CA ARG A 72 -16.72 -22.64 -20.67
C ARG A 72 -16.21 -23.31 -19.39
N LEU A 73 -16.08 -22.53 -18.32
CA LEU A 73 -15.77 -23.02 -16.98
C LEU A 73 -16.95 -22.73 -16.06
N GLU A 74 -17.55 -23.76 -15.51
CA GLU A 74 -18.63 -23.63 -14.53
C GLU A 74 -18.06 -23.54 -13.11
N ASN A 75 -18.65 -22.66 -12.29
CA ASN A 75 -18.28 -22.44 -10.90
C ASN A 75 -16.76 -22.23 -10.68
N PRO A 76 -16.13 -21.24 -11.34
CA PRO A 76 -14.72 -20.97 -11.18
C PRO A 76 -14.41 -20.64 -9.72
N ARG A 77 -13.30 -21.18 -9.18
CA ARG A 77 -12.73 -20.67 -7.94
C ARG A 77 -12.16 -19.29 -8.22
N LEU A 78 -12.76 -18.28 -7.57
CA LEU A 78 -12.38 -16.89 -7.78
C LEU A 78 -11.09 -16.55 -7.05
N TRP A 79 -10.26 -15.72 -7.67
CA TRP A 79 -9.10 -15.13 -7.04
C TRP A 79 -9.52 -14.01 -6.08
N TRP A 80 -8.95 -14.03 -4.87
CA TRP A 80 -9.18 -13.05 -3.83
C TRP A 80 -7.85 -12.52 -3.27
N THR A 81 -7.88 -11.34 -2.63
CA THR A 81 -6.79 -10.95 -1.74
C THR A 81 -6.75 -11.85 -0.51
N HIS A 82 -5.54 -12.05 0.04
CA HIS A 82 -5.30 -13.00 1.14
C HIS A 82 -6.15 -12.74 2.40
N ASP A 83 -6.60 -11.50 2.61
CA ASP A 83 -7.42 -11.10 3.75
C ASP A 83 -8.94 -11.21 3.48
N HIS A 84 -9.34 -11.55 2.25
CA HIS A 84 -10.75 -11.68 1.84
C HIS A 84 -11.12 -13.05 1.26
N GLY A 85 -10.14 -13.92 1.06
CA GLY A 85 -10.35 -15.27 0.54
C GLY A 85 -9.05 -15.92 0.07
N GLU A 86 -9.16 -16.94 -0.78
CA GLU A 86 -8.00 -17.62 -1.35
C GLU A 86 -7.59 -16.98 -2.68
N PRO A 87 -6.30 -16.76 -2.94
CA PRO A 87 -5.80 -16.34 -4.25
C PRO A 87 -5.76 -17.52 -5.22
N ALA A 88 -6.93 -18.02 -5.61
CA ALA A 88 -7.07 -19.22 -6.42
C ALA A 88 -6.51 -19.02 -7.83
N LEU A 89 -5.57 -19.88 -8.24
CA LEU A 89 -4.93 -19.86 -9.54
C LEU A 89 -5.12 -21.20 -10.26
N TYR A 90 -5.31 -21.11 -11.56
CA TYR A 90 -5.35 -22.23 -12.49
C TYR A 90 -4.08 -22.25 -13.33
N THR A 91 -3.71 -23.42 -13.87
CA THR A 91 -2.68 -23.55 -14.88
C THR A 91 -3.33 -23.65 -16.26
N SER A 92 -3.10 -22.65 -17.10
CA SER A 92 -3.46 -22.63 -18.52
C SER A 92 -2.30 -23.22 -19.30
N ARG A 93 -2.55 -24.29 -20.04
CA ARG A 93 -1.55 -24.97 -20.87
C ARG A 93 -2.00 -24.96 -22.33
N TYR A 94 -1.17 -24.45 -23.21
CA TYR A 94 -1.39 -24.50 -24.67
C TYR A 94 -0.29 -25.31 -25.33
N THR A 95 -0.66 -26.42 -25.96
CA THR A 95 0.28 -27.33 -26.68
C THR A 95 0.10 -27.18 -28.18
N LEU A 96 1.17 -26.83 -28.87
CA LEU A 96 1.25 -26.82 -30.32
C LEU A 96 1.60 -28.23 -30.82
N ARG A 97 0.78 -28.79 -31.74
CA ARG A 97 0.96 -30.11 -32.35
C ARG A 97 1.11 -30.01 -33.85
N ASP A 98 1.98 -30.83 -34.41
CA ASP A 98 2.09 -30.98 -35.86
C ASP A 98 0.94 -31.83 -36.47
N ALA A 99 0.93 -31.98 -37.80
CA ALA A 99 -0.07 -32.79 -38.52
C ALA A 99 -0.05 -34.28 -38.12
N ALA A 100 1.07 -34.78 -37.60
CA ALA A 100 1.22 -36.16 -37.13
C ALA A 100 0.78 -36.32 -35.67
N GLY A 101 0.41 -35.22 -34.97
CA GLY A 101 0.00 -35.21 -33.57
C GLY A 101 1.15 -35.13 -32.56
N CYS A 102 2.39 -34.88 -33.02
CA CYS A 102 3.54 -34.73 -32.15
C CYS A 102 3.56 -33.34 -31.51
N ASP A 103 3.88 -33.26 -30.21
CA ASP A 103 4.03 -32.01 -29.51
C ASP A 103 5.29 -31.26 -29.97
N LEU A 104 5.11 -30.04 -30.45
CA LEU A 104 6.18 -29.16 -30.92
C LEU A 104 6.64 -28.16 -29.86
N GLU A 105 5.70 -27.54 -29.18
CA GLU A 105 5.93 -26.52 -28.16
C GLU A 105 4.79 -26.54 -27.15
N CYS A 106 5.09 -26.19 -25.89
CA CYS A 106 4.11 -26.06 -24.83
C CYS A 106 4.34 -24.73 -24.09
N VAL A 107 3.27 -23.98 -23.89
CA VAL A 107 3.26 -22.73 -23.11
C VAL A 107 2.34 -22.94 -21.92
N GLU A 108 2.86 -22.66 -20.73
CA GLU A 108 2.09 -22.70 -19.47
C GLU A 108 2.08 -21.33 -18.81
N GLU A 109 0.91 -20.92 -18.33
CA GLU A 109 0.71 -19.67 -17.60
C GLU A 109 -0.23 -19.89 -16.42
N ARG A 110 -0.11 -19.05 -15.37
CA ARG A 110 -1.07 -19.00 -14.29
C ARG A 110 -2.13 -17.97 -14.60
N ILE A 111 -3.39 -18.33 -14.42
CA ILE A 111 -4.53 -17.41 -14.55
C ILE A 111 -5.43 -17.51 -13.33
N GLY A 112 -6.04 -16.38 -12.94
CA GLY A 112 -7.03 -16.33 -11.87
C GLY A 112 -8.29 -15.62 -12.35
N PHE A 113 -9.43 -16.14 -11.95
CA PHE A 113 -10.74 -15.58 -12.32
C PHE A 113 -11.21 -14.57 -11.27
N ARG A 114 -11.43 -13.35 -11.68
CA ARG A 114 -11.95 -12.30 -10.81
C ARG A 114 -12.65 -11.20 -11.60
N ARG A 115 -13.56 -10.48 -10.95
CA ARG A 115 -14.12 -9.23 -11.45
C ARG A 115 -13.65 -8.10 -10.57
N ILE A 116 -13.03 -7.07 -11.16
CA ILE A 116 -12.54 -5.90 -10.42
C ILE A 116 -13.11 -4.62 -11.02
N ARG A 117 -13.47 -3.68 -10.15
CA ARG A 117 -14.02 -2.37 -10.52
C ARG A 117 -13.52 -1.30 -9.56
N LEU A 118 -13.44 -0.06 -10.01
CA LEU A 118 -13.45 1.11 -9.16
C LEU A 118 -14.86 1.68 -9.13
N VAL A 119 -15.45 1.70 -7.94
CA VAL A 119 -16.80 2.24 -7.73
C VAL A 119 -16.74 3.50 -6.86
N MET A 120 -17.80 4.30 -6.89
CA MET A 120 -17.86 5.51 -6.08
C MET A 120 -17.89 5.19 -4.60
N ASN A 121 -17.10 5.93 -3.83
CA ASN A 121 -17.08 5.83 -2.38
C ASN A 121 -18.42 6.31 -1.80
N GLU A 122 -18.93 5.56 -0.83
CA GLU A 122 -20.21 5.89 -0.18
C GLU A 122 -20.12 7.25 0.52
N GLY A 123 -21.05 8.14 0.22
CA GLY A 123 -21.09 9.51 0.73
C GLY A 123 -20.17 10.52 0.02
N ALA A 124 -19.36 10.08 -0.96
CA ALA A 124 -18.52 10.99 -1.75
C ALA A 124 -19.23 11.54 -2.99
N TRP A 125 -20.25 10.84 -3.48
CA TRP A 125 -21.11 11.28 -4.57
C TRP A 125 -22.34 12.03 -4.02
N SER A 126 -22.11 13.15 -3.36
CA SER A 126 -23.18 14.06 -3.01
C SER A 126 -23.44 15.04 -4.15
N GLU A 127 -24.68 15.49 -4.29
CA GLU A 127 -25.01 16.56 -5.22
C GLU A 127 -24.16 17.79 -4.89
N PRO A 128 -23.37 18.33 -5.84
CA PRO A 128 -22.66 19.58 -5.61
C PRO A 128 -23.63 20.71 -5.33
N ALA A 129 -23.32 21.53 -4.37
CA ALA A 129 -24.07 22.77 -4.15
C ALA A 129 -23.77 23.76 -5.29
N GLY A 130 -24.80 24.25 -5.94
CA GLY A 130 -24.65 25.25 -6.99
C GLY A 130 -24.56 24.70 -8.42
N PHE A 131 -24.26 25.58 -9.37
CA PHE A 131 -24.21 25.31 -10.80
C PHE A 131 -22.96 25.97 -11.42
N PRO A 132 -22.27 25.36 -12.38
CA PRO A 132 -22.51 24.02 -12.94
C PRO A 132 -22.17 22.89 -11.95
N LYS A 133 -22.95 21.82 -12.02
CA LYS A 133 -22.70 20.62 -11.22
C LYS A 133 -21.50 19.85 -11.79
N THR A 134 -20.54 19.54 -10.93
CA THR A 134 -19.37 18.73 -11.28
C THR A 134 -19.25 17.56 -10.33
N ARG A 135 -18.55 16.51 -10.73
CA ARG A 135 -18.25 15.41 -9.85
C ARG A 135 -17.31 15.86 -8.72
N SER A 136 -17.70 15.62 -7.47
CA SER A 136 -16.94 16.05 -6.30
C SER A 136 -15.65 15.24 -6.07
N ALA A 137 -15.67 13.94 -6.41
CA ALA A 137 -14.52 13.04 -6.26
C ALA A 137 -14.49 12.00 -7.39
N ALA A 138 -13.31 11.42 -7.63
CA ALA A 138 -13.16 10.27 -8.50
C ALA A 138 -13.50 8.97 -7.74
N PRO A 139 -13.98 7.91 -8.44
CA PRO A 139 -14.12 6.59 -7.83
C PRO A 139 -12.76 6.07 -7.35
N ALA A 140 -12.69 5.66 -6.07
CA ALA A 140 -11.48 5.11 -5.46
C ALA A 140 -11.72 3.79 -4.72
N GLN A 141 -12.99 3.40 -4.52
CA GLN A 141 -13.36 2.18 -3.84
C GLN A 141 -13.16 0.97 -4.74
N VAL A 142 -12.23 0.10 -4.37
CA VAL A 142 -12.05 -1.20 -5.06
C VAL A 142 -13.24 -2.11 -4.72
N GLU A 143 -13.87 -2.64 -5.76
CA GLU A 143 -14.84 -3.73 -5.68
C GLU A 143 -14.24 -4.97 -6.35
N LEU A 144 -13.93 -6.00 -5.56
CA LEU A 144 -13.41 -7.28 -6.02
C LEU A 144 -14.50 -8.35 -5.86
N ASN A 145 -14.89 -9.01 -6.95
CA ASN A 145 -15.92 -10.04 -6.97
C ASN A 145 -17.23 -9.63 -6.26
N GLY A 146 -17.63 -8.36 -6.42
CA GLY A 146 -18.81 -7.79 -5.79
C GLY A 146 -18.65 -7.35 -4.33
N ARG A 147 -17.46 -7.50 -3.72
CA ARG A 147 -17.16 -7.00 -2.37
C ARG A 147 -16.34 -5.72 -2.42
N ARG A 148 -16.77 -4.71 -1.69
CA ARG A 148 -16.03 -3.45 -1.52
C ARG A 148 -14.93 -3.66 -0.50
N ILE A 149 -13.68 -3.58 -0.91
CA ILE A 149 -12.49 -3.86 -0.09
C ILE A 149 -11.88 -2.55 0.38
N PHE A 150 -11.47 -2.45 1.66
CA PHE A 150 -10.59 -1.39 2.10
C PHE A 150 -9.15 -1.76 1.68
N ALA A 151 -8.58 -1.02 0.75
CA ALA A 151 -7.21 -1.23 0.28
C ALA A 151 -6.21 -0.68 1.30
N LYS A 152 -5.38 -1.56 1.86
CA LYS A 152 -4.29 -1.24 2.78
C LYS A 152 -2.97 -1.63 2.12
N GLY A 153 -1.99 -0.76 2.16
CA GLY A 153 -0.74 -1.12 1.52
C GLY A 153 0.28 0.00 1.48
N SER A 154 1.09 -0.05 0.45
CA SER A 154 2.22 0.84 0.30
C SER A 154 2.52 1.15 -1.16
N ASN A 155 3.23 2.23 -1.36
CA ASN A 155 3.84 2.56 -2.63
C ASN A 155 5.12 1.74 -2.77
N TRP A 156 5.21 1.00 -3.85
CA TRP A 156 6.35 0.19 -4.23
C TRP A 156 7.27 1.00 -5.13
N VAL A 157 8.50 1.20 -4.72
CA VAL A 157 9.58 1.69 -5.57
C VAL A 157 10.38 0.52 -6.12
N CYS A 158 11.22 0.73 -7.12
CA CYS A 158 12.11 -0.33 -7.58
C CYS A 158 13.06 -0.74 -6.45
N PRO A 159 13.18 -2.04 -6.09
CA PRO A 159 13.98 -2.46 -4.95
C PRO A 159 15.50 -2.44 -5.20
N GLU A 160 15.94 -1.90 -6.32
CA GLU A 160 17.33 -1.78 -6.74
C GLU A 160 17.56 -0.58 -7.67
N LEU A 161 18.72 0.09 -7.55
CA LEU A 161 19.15 1.11 -8.52
C LEU A 161 19.39 0.52 -9.92
N PHE A 162 19.78 -0.74 -9.97
CA PHE A 162 19.99 -1.48 -11.21
C PHE A 162 18.90 -2.55 -11.36
N PRO A 163 17.73 -2.20 -11.89
CA PRO A 163 16.56 -3.09 -11.89
C PRO A 163 16.81 -4.45 -12.53
N GLY A 164 17.74 -4.56 -13.48
CA GLY A 164 18.14 -5.82 -14.10
C GLY A 164 18.69 -6.86 -13.11
N THR A 165 19.21 -6.43 -11.96
CA THR A 165 19.77 -7.33 -10.93
C THR A 165 18.72 -7.92 -9.99
N VAL A 166 17.48 -7.42 -10.02
CA VAL A 166 16.40 -7.93 -9.16
C VAL A 166 15.98 -9.32 -9.62
N ASP A 167 16.14 -10.30 -8.77
CA ASP A 167 15.71 -11.68 -9.01
C ASP A 167 14.36 -12.02 -8.36
N ALA A 168 13.84 -13.20 -8.66
CA ALA A 168 12.57 -13.67 -8.09
C ALA A 168 12.62 -13.82 -6.56
N ALA A 169 13.76 -14.17 -5.98
CA ALA A 169 13.91 -14.34 -4.53
C ALA A 169 13.79 -13.00 -3.81
N ARG A 170 14.29 -11.93 -4.40
CA ARG A 170 14.15 -10.56 -3.88
C ARG A 170 12.68 -10.13 -3.83
N TYR A 171 11.93 -10.36 -4.92
CA TYR A 171 10.49 -10.10 -4.94
C TYR A 171 9.74 -10.96 -3.92
N GLU A 172 10.03 -12.27 -3.82
CA GLU A 172 9.38 -13.17 -2.87
C GLU A 172 9.58 -12.70 -1.42
N THR A 173 10.79 -12.24 -1.07
CA THR A 173 11.12 -11.72 0.26
C THR A 173 10.30 -10.47 0.57
N LEU A 174 10.35 -9.45 -0.30
CA LEU A 174 9.70 -8.17 -0.05
C LEU A 174 8.18 -8.29 -0.07
N ILE A 175 7.60 -9.01 -1.03
CA ILE A 175 6.15 -9.21 -1.12
C ILE A 175 5.66 -10.10 0.05
N GLY A 176 6.48 -11.05 0.51
CA GLY A 176 6.24 -11.81 1.73
C GLY A 176 6.08 -10.90 2.95
N ILE A 177 7.00 -9.94 3.15
CA ILE A 177 6.92 -8.93 4.22
C ILE A 177 5.65 -8.08 4.07
N ALA A 178 5.26 -7.68 2.85
CA ALA A 178 4.03 -6.92 2.62
C ALA A 178 2.78 -7.70 3.03
N ALA A 179 2.69 -8.99 2.68
CA ALA A 179 1.59 -9.88 3.08
C ALA A 179 1.51 -10.04 4.60
N GLU A 180 2.66 -10.28 5.27
CA GLU A 180 2.75 -10.35 6.73
C GLU A 180 2.37 -9.04 7.42
N THR A 181 2.48 -7.92 6.71
CA THR A 181 2.08 -6.59 7.19
C THR A 181 0.57 -6.35 7.00
N HIS A 182 -0.18 -7.35 6.54
CA HIS A 182 -1.60 -7.28 6.18
C HIS A 182 -1.88 -6.29 5.05
N PHE A 183 -0.90 -6.05 4.19
CA PHE A 183 -1.11 -5.26 2.99
C PHE A 183 -1.78 -6.12 1.92
N ASN A 184 -2.86 -5.60 1.36
CA ASN A 184 -3.60 -6.23 0.28
C ASN A 184 -3.47 -5.49 -1.05
N MET A 185 -2.69 -4.39 -1.09
CA MET A 185 -2.40 -3.62 -2.30
C MET A 185 -0.98 -3.05 -2.28
N LEU A 186 -0.29 -3.13 -3.41
CA LEU A 186 0.96 -2.41 -3.69
C LEU A 186 0.74 -1.49 -4.91
N ARG A 187 1.11 -0.22 -4.77
CA ARG A 187 1.11 0.73 -5.89
C ARG A 187 2.51 0.78 -6.50
N SER A 188 2.65 0.20 -7.69
CA SER A 188 3.88 0.29 -8.49
C SER A 188 3.98 1.70 -9.07
N TRP A 189 4.82 2.52 -8.43
CA TRP A 189 4.94 3.95 -8.66
C TRP A 189 5.53 4.30 -10.03
N GLY A 190 4.94 5.31 -10.70
CA GLY A 190 5.30 5.73 -12.05
C GLY A 190 6.66 6.43 -12.18
N GLY A 191 7.31 6.80 -11.07
CA GLY A 191 8.69 7.28 -11.08
C GLY A 191 9.73 6.18 -11.14
N GLY A 192 9.29 4.90 -11.11
CA GLY A 192 10.12 3.73 -11.28
C GLY A 192 9.94 3.08 -12.64
N ILE A 193 10.47 1.87 -12.76
CA ILE A 193 10.26 1.01 -13.93
C ILE A 193 9.08 0.05 -13.70
N VAL A 194 8.56 -0.54 -14.77
CA VAL A 194 7.62 -1.65 -14.67
C VAL A 194 8.37 -2.91 -14.21
N ASN A 195 7.93 -3.49 -13.09
CA ASN A 195 8.58 -4.65 -12.49
C ASN A 195 8.59 -5.88 -13.42
N LYS A 196 9.48 -6.84 -13.13
CA LYS A 196 9.56 -8.12 -13.85
C LYS A 196 8.31 -8.97 -13.57
N ASP A 197 8.06 -9.98 -14.42
CA ASP A 197 6.91 -10.90 -14.27
C ASP A 197 6.90 -11.58 -12.88
N ALA A 198 8.07 -11.91 -12.35
CA ALA A 198 8.21 -12.50 -11.01
C ALA A 198 7.55 -11.67 -9.87
N PHE A 199 7.51 -10.33 -9.98
CA PHE A 199 6.78 -9.47 -9.06
C PHE A 199 5.28 -9.74 -9.10
N PHE A 200 4.70 -9.75 -10.31
CA PHE A 200 3.26 -9.96 -10.50
C PHE A 200 2.86 -11.39 -10.14
N GLU A 201 3.66 -12.38 -10.54
CA GLU A 201 3.43 -13.79 -10.19
C GLU A 201 3.45 -14.00 -8.67
N CYS A 202 4.34 -13.31 -7.95
CA CYS A 202 4.37 -13.34 -6.50
C CYS A 202 3.12 -12.70 -5.90
N CYS A 203 2.69 -11.52 -6.41
CA CYS A 203 1.45 -10.87 -6.00
C CYS A 203 0.21 -11.74 -6.29
N ASP A 204 0.18 -12.42 -7.44
CA ASP A 204 -0.89 -13.37 -7.80
C ASP A 204 -1.02 -14.50 -6.77
N ARG A 205 0.12 -15.13 -6.42
CA ARG A 205 0.15 -16.23 -5.44
C ARG A 205 -0.15 -15.78 -4.01
N ARG A 206 0.31 -14.58 -3.65
CA ARG A 206 0.16 -14.03 -2.30
C ARG A 206 -1.18 -13.33 -2.08
N GLY A 207 -1.99 -13.12 -3.12
CA GLY A 207 -3.25 -12.41 -3.02
C GLY A 207 -3.08 -10.93 -2.67
N ILE A 208 -2.16 -10.24 -3.34
CA ILE A 208 -1.93 -8.80 -3.20
C ILE A 208 -2.31 -8.12 -4.50
N MET A 209 -3.20 -7.15 -4.46
CA MET A 209 -3.55 -6.32 -5.61
C MET A 209 -2.40 -5.41 -6.01
N VAL A 210 -2.27 -5.14 -7.31
CA VAL A 210 -1.30 -4.20 -7.86
C VAL A 210 -2.02 -3.04 -8.54
N TRP A 211 -1.74 -1.83 -8.10
CA TRP A 211 -2.01 -0.60 -8.82
C TRP A 211 -0.78 -0.29 -9.67
N GLN A 212 -0.87 -0.46 -10.99
CA GLN A 212 0.26 -0.24 -11.89
C GLN A 212 0.17 1.11 -12.56
N GLU A 213 1.16 1.95 -12.36
CA GLU A 213 1.33 3.19 -13.13
C GLU A 213 2.18 2.94 -14.37
N PHE A 214 1.88 3.66 -15.44
CA PHE A 214 2.82 3.82 -16.53
C PHE A 214 4.01 4.66 -16.04
N PRO A 215 5.22 4.51 -16.61
CA PRO A 215 6.44 5.17 -16.11
C PRO A 215 6.46 6.67 -16.45
N LEU A 216 5.43 7.39 -16.02
CA LEU A 216 5.27 8.83 -16.11
C LEU A 216 5.12 9.40 -14.69
N SER A 217 5.92 10.41 -14.31
CA SER A 217 5.90 10.95 -12.94
C SER A 217 6.34 12.41 -12.90
N CYS A 218 5.59 13.23 -12.17
CA CYS A 218 5.95 14.59 -11.75
C CYS A 218 6.48 15.51 -12.86
N ASN A 219 6.08 15.30 -14.12
CA ASN A 219 6.57 16.06 -15.26
C ASN A 219 5.48 16.31 -16.30
N CYS A 220 5.72 17.27 -17.18
CA CYS A 220 4.92 17.50 -18.39
C CYS A 220 5.53 16.71 -19.55
N TYR A 221 4.82 15.71 -20.03
CA TYR A 221 5.29 14.85 -21.10
C TYR A 221 4.90 15.39 -22.48
N PRO A 222 5.76 15.22 -23.51
CA PRO A 222 5.52 15.73 -24.86
C PRO A 222 4.25 15.16 -25.49
N ASP A 223 3.64 15.92 -26.38
CA ASP A 223 2.45 15.54 -27.16
C ASP A 223 2.71 15.49 -28.68
N ASP A 224 3.98 15.55 -29.09
CA ASP A 224 4.36 15.40 -30.49
C ASP A 224 4.17 13.97 -30.99
N PRO A 225 3.97 13.80 -32.32
CA PRO A 225 3.69 12.48 -32.91
C PRO A 225 4.78 11.43 -32.71
N GLU A 226 6.03 11.85 -32.60
CA GLU A 226 7.19 10.95 -32.44
C GLU A 226 7.19 10.35 -31.04
N TYR A 227 7.03 11.17 -30.01
CA TYR A 227 6.91 10.71 -28.63
C TYR A 227 5.67 9.81 -28.45
N LEU A 228 4.50 10.24 -28.97
CA LEU A 228 3.27 9.45 -28.85
C LEU A 228 3.37 8.08 -29.53
N ALA A 229 4.08 7.97 -30.67
CA ALA A 229 4.30 6.68 -31.35
C ALA A 229 5.20 5.74 -30.52
N VAL A 230 6.17 6.27 -29.77
CA VAL A 230 6.99 5.48 -28.84
C VAL A 230 6.14 5.04 -27.66
N LEU A 231 5.43 5.97 -27.03
CA LEU A 231 4.56 5.69 -25.87
C LEU A 231 3.50 4.64 -26.20
N GLU A 232 2.89 4.70 -27.40
CA GLU A 232 1.90 3.69 -27.83
C GLU A 232 2.48 2.29 -27.86
N ARG A 233 3.68 2.11 -28.44
CA ARG A 233 4.33 0.81 -28.54
C ARG A 233 4.71 0.25 -27.17
N GLU A 234 5.29 1.08 -26.31
CA GLU A 234 5.69 0.68 -24.96
C GLU A 234 4.47 0.35 -24.09
N ALA A 235 3.47 1.23 -24.06
CA ALA A 235 2.27 1.01 -23.29
C ALA A 235 1.50 -0.23 -23.75
N ALA A 236 1.39 -0.46 -25.07
CA ALA A 236 0.74 -1.65 -25.59
C ALA A 236 1.49 -2.93 -25.19
N ALA A 237 2.83 -2.90 -25.17
CA ALA A 237 3.64 -4.04 -24.72
C ALA A 237 3.44 -4.31 -23.22
N ILE A 238 3.47 -3.25 -22.39
CA ILE A 238 3.22 -3.33 -20.93
C ILE A 238 1.83 -3.93 -20.68
N ILE A 239 0.78 -3.40 -21.31
CA ILE A 239 -0.60 -3.87 -21.10
C ILE A 239 -0.73 -5.35 -21.48
N ARG A 240 -0.23 -5.78 -22.67
CA ARG A 240 -0.33 -7.18 -23.09
C ARG A 240 0.40 -8.12 -22.15
N ARG A 241 1.57 -7.72 -21.64
CA ARG A 241 2.35 -8.51 -20.68
C ARG A 241 1.61 -8.69 -19.36
N LEU A 242 0.99 -7.63 -18.83
CA LEU A 242 0.50 -7.61 -17.45
C LEU A 242 -0.99 -7.90 -17.29
N ARG A 243 -1.82 -7.70 -18.30
CA ARG A 243 -3.29 -7.86 -18.21
C ARG A 243 -3.76 -9.24 -17.76
N ARG A 244 -2.93 -10.26 -17.93
CA ARG A 244 -3.21 -11.66 -17.53
C ARG A 244 -3.16 -11.89 -16.02
N HIS A 245 -2.46 -11.03 -15.28
CA HIS A 245 -2.26 -11.19 -13.84
C HIS A 245 -3.52 -10.83 -13.05
N PRO A 246 -4.09 -11.75 -12.26
CA PRO A 246 -5.27 -11.44 -11.46
C PRO A 246 -5.00 -10.42 -10.36
N SER A 247 -3.76 -10.27 -9.92
CA SER A 247 -3.34 -9.22 -8.97
C SER A 247 -3.49 -7.80 -9.53
N LEU A 248 -3.39 -7.61 -10.84
CA LEU A 248 -3.50 -6.29 -11.45
C LEU A 248 -4.89 -5.72 -11.27
N ALA A 249 -5.00 -4.65 -10.47
CA ALA A 249 -6.27 -4.09 -10.01
C ALA A 249 -6.63 -2.76 -10.67
N VAL A 250 -5.63 -1.92 -10.97
CA VAL A 250 -5.82 -0.57 -11.52
C VAL A 250 -4.68 -0.25 -12.47
N TRP A 251 -5.02 0.26 -13.65
CA TRP A 251 -4.10 0.98 -14.50
C TRP A 251 -4.09 2.45 -14.13
N CYS A 252 -2.92 3.09 -14.11
CA CYS A 252 -2.83 4.53 -13.86
C CYS A 252 -1.87 5.18 -14.84
N GLY A 253 -2.25 6.33 -15.37
CA GLY A 253 -1.46 7.08 -16.35
C GLY A 253 -0.12 7.56 -15.82
N GLY A 254 0.00 7.74 -14.50
CA GLY A 254 1.25 8.10 -13.84
C GLY A 254 1.06 8.89 -12.54
N ASN A 255 2.18 9.26 -11.94
CA ASN A 255 2.23 9.94 -10.64
C ASN A 255 2.17 11.46 -10.76
N GLU A 256 1.27 12.11 -10.02
CA GLU A 256 1.19 13.56 -9.80
C GLU A 256 1.18 14.41 -11.09
N LEU A 257 0.58 13.89 -12.17
CA LEU A 257 0.60 14.55 -13.48
C LEU A 257 -0.31 15.79 -13.54
N PHE A 258 -1.30 15.90 -12.63
CA PHE A 258 -2.19 17.07 -12.54
C PHE A 258 -1.72 18.13 -11.55
N ASN A 259 -0.59 17.93 -10.88
CA ASN A 259 0.00 18.92 -9.99
C ASN A 259 0.54 20.12 -10.79
N ASN A 260 0.64 21.28 -10.13
CA ASN A 260 1.06 22.53 -10.78
C ASN A 260 2.42 22.44 -11.47
N TRP A 261 3.35 21.68 -10.89
CA TRP A 261 4.69 21.49 -11.47
C TRP A 261 4.72 20.55 -12.67
N SER A 262 3.76 19.65 -12.78
CA SER A 262 3.63 18.75 -13.93
C SER A 262 2.85 19.40 -15.08
N GLY A 263 1.79 20.15 -14.76
CA GLY A 263 1.05 20.94 -15.73
C GLY A 263 0.22 20.16 -16.74
N MET A 264 0.07 18.83 -16.56
CA MET A 264 -0.80 18.01 -17.42
C MET A 264 -2.27 18.12 -17.00
N THR A 265 -3.16 17.73 -17.89
CA THR A 265 -4.62 17.67 -17.67
C THR A 265 -5.20 16.39 -18.26
N ASP A 266 -6.48 16.15 -18.03
CA ASP A 266 -7.24 15.06 -18.68
C ASP A 266 -7.30 15.19 -20.23
N GLN A 267 -6.97 16.35 -20.77
CA GLN A 267 -6.89 16.59 -22.23
C GLN A 267 -5.50 16.32 -22.80
N SER A 268 -4.47 16.11 -21.97
CA SER A 268 -3.11 15.81 -22.43
C SER A 268 -3.08 14.54 -23.28
N LEU A 269 -2.51 14.64 -24.48
CA LEU A 269 -2.54 13.54 -25.46
C LEU A 269 -1.90 12.23 -24.95
N PRO A 270 -0.79 12.24 -24.21
CA PRO A 270 -0.26 11.00 -23.61
C PRO A 270 -1.29 10.27 -22.74
N LEU A 271 -2.03 10.98 -21.89
CA LEU A 271 -3.03 10.36 -21.00
C LEU A 271 -4.25 9.84 -21.75
N ARG A 272 -4.70 10.57 -22.77
CA ARG A 272 -5.79 10.12 -23.65
C ARG A 272 -5.40 8.85 -24.42
N LEU A 273 -4.16 8.79 -24.91
CA LEU A 273 -3.60 7.62 -25.58
C LEU A 273 -3.56 6.42 -24.65
N LEU A 274 -3.00 6.56 -23.43
CA LEU A 274 -2.94 5.50 -22.44
C LEU A 274 -4.32 4.97 -22.06
N ASN A 275 -5.29 5.86 -21.84
CA ASN A 275 -6.67 5.47 -21.54
C ASN A 275 -7.30 4.68 -22.71
N ALA A 276 -7.10 5.13 -23.96
CA ALA A 276 -7.61 4.44 -25.14
C ALA A 276 -6.97 3.06 -25.32
N LEU A 277 -5.67 2.91 -25.02
CA LEU A 277 -4.96 1.64 -25.05
C LEU A 277 -5.46 0.67 -23.99
N CYS A 278 -5.63 1.13 -22.75
CA CYS A 278 -6.19 0.33 -21.65
C CYS A 278 -7.60 -0.14 -22.00
N TYR A 279 -8.47 0.75 -22.48
CA TYR A 279 -9.82 0.37 -22.91
C TYR A 279 -9.83 -0.68 -24.04
N ARG A 280 -8.93 -0.54 -25.02
CA ARG A 280 -8.87 -1.46 -26.17
C ARG A 280 -8.26 -2.81 -25.83
N LEU A 281 -7.24 -2.84 -24.95
CA LEU A 281 -6.43 -4.03 -24.69
C LEU A 281 -6.73 -4.74 -23.38
N SER A 282 -7.35 -4.05 -22.40
CA SER A 282 -7.62 -4.54 -21.04
C SER A 282 -8.85 -3.86 -20.45
N PRO A 283 -10.03 -3.95 -21.10
CA PRO A 283 -11.24 -3.21 -20.69
C PRO A 283 -11.79 -3.61 -19.33
N GLU A 284 -11.42 -4.79 -18.84
CA GLU A 284 -11.85 -5.34 -17.55
C GLU A 284 -11.12 -4.73 -16.35
N ILE A 285 -10.01 -3.99 -16.57
CA ILE A 285 -9.24 -3.34 -15.52
C ILE A 285 -9.44 -1.82 -15.59
N PRO A 286 -9.89 -1.18 -14.49
CA PRO A 286 -10.16 0.25 -14.49
C PRO A 286 -8.88 1.09 -14.68
N PHE A 287 -9.03 2.28 -15.27
CA PHE A 287 -7.97 3.23 -15.52
C PHE A 287 -8.19 4.55 -14.78
N ASN A 288 -7.16 5.02 -14.07
CA ASN A 288 -7.05 6.37 -13.52
C ASN A 288 -6.04 7.20 -14.34
N ALA A 289 -6.38 8.44 -14.65
CA ALA A 289 -5.48 9.30 -15.43
C ALA A 289 -4.16 9.60 -14.70
N THR A 290 -4.23 9.77 -13.38
CA THR A 290 -3.07 10.02 -12.50
C THR A 290 -3.45 9.71 -11.05
N SER A 291 -2.48 9.74 -10.14
CA SER A 291 -2.69 9.81 -8.68
C SER A 291 -1.94 11.03 -8.13
N PRO A 292 -2.55 11.90 -7.27
CA PRO A 292 -3.95 11.80 -6.84
C PRO A 292 -4.93 12.38 -7.87
N LEU A 293 -6.16 11.88 -7.84
CA LEU A 293 -7.33 12.53 -8.44
C LEU A 293 -8.11 13.31 -7.38
N ASN A 294 -9.08 14.12 -7.80
CA ASN A 294 -9.93 14.84 -6.87
C ASN A 294 -10.63 13.89 -5.88
N GLY A 295 -10.53 14.22 -4.60
CA GLY A 295 -10.99 13.37 -3.49
C GLY A 295 -9.91 12.47 -2.90
N MET A 296 -8.79 12.25 -3.58
CA MET A 296 -7.63 11.51 -3.10
C MET A 296 -6.58 12.47 -2.50
N ALA A 297 -5.68 11.96 -1.66
CA ALA A 297 -4.61 12.75 -1.05
C ALA A 297 -3.23 12.15 -1.31
N HIS A 298 -2.25 13.03 -1.55
CA HIS A 298 -0.82 12.80 -1.38
C HIS A 298 -0.30 13.68 -0.25
N GLY A 299 0.45 13.11 0.68
CA GLY A 299 0.95 13.75 1.91
C GLY A 299 -0.01 13.58 3.09
N HIS A 300 0.37 13.98 4.28
CA HIS A 300 1.66 14.58 4.63
C HIS A 300 2.78 13.54 4.66
N TYR A 301 4.04 14.03 4.54
CA TYR A 301 5.23 13.15 4.56
C TYR A 301 6.10 13.36 5.80
N LEU A 302 5.60 14.09 6.81
CA LEU A 302 6.29 14.39 8.06
C LEU A 302 5.37 14.16 9.25
N PHE A 303 5.95 13.78 10.40
CA PHE A 303 5.21 13.65 11.66
C PHE A 303 4.60 14.98 12.15
N ARG A 304 5.28 16.11 11.85
CA ARG A 304 4.79 17.47 12.12
C ARG A 304 4.88 18.35 10.89
N TRP A 305 3.80 19.10 10.67
CA TRP A 305 3.75 20.10 9.60
C TRP A 305 2.96 21.32 10.06
N GLN A 306 3.47 22.53 9.81
CA GLN A 306 2.80 23.79 10.17
C GLN A 306 2.28 23.84 11.63
N GLY A 307 3.10 23.37 12.57
CA GLY A 307 2.78 23.38 13.99
C GLY A 307 1.83 22.28 14.49
N LYS A 308 1.25 21.47 13.60
CA LYS A 308 0.37 20.34 13.93
C LYS A 308 1.14 19.01 13.87
N ASP A 309 0.87 18.11 14.80
CA ASP A 309 1.27 16.72 14.70
C ASP A 309 0.32 15.92 13.78
N VAL A 310 0.75 14.74 13.37
CA VAL A 310 0.00 13.87 12.45
C VAL A 310 -1.42 13.52 12.97
N PHE A 311 -1.60 13.38 14.28
CA PHE A 311 -2.93 13.12 14.88
C PHE A 311 -3.90 14.27 14.59
N ARG A 312 -3.45 15.52 14.82
CA ARG A 312 -4.26 16.71 14.53
C ARG A 312 -4.53 16.89 13.04
N MET A 313 -3.53 16.58 12.20
CA MET A 313 -3.69 16.67 10.75
C MET A 313 -4.71 15.66 10.25
N MET A 314 -4.60 14.41 10.68
CA MET A 314 -5.48 13.33 10.25
C MET A 314 -6.92 13.49 10.77
N ASN A 315 -7.08 13.91 12.02
CA ASN A 315 -8.40 14.20 12.61
C ASN A 315 -9.14 15.34 11.87
N GLY A 316 -8.42 16.24 11.22
CA GLY A 316 -8.97 17.34 10.42
C GLY A 316 -9.08 17.06 8.92
N SER A 317 -8.65 15.90 8.45
CA SER A 317 -8.66 15.52 7.03
C SER A 317 -9.80 14.56 6.71
N ARG A 318 -10.28 14.58 5.44
CA ARG A 318 -11.28 13.66 4.94
C ARG A 318 -11.11 13.46 3.45
N PHE A 319 -10.62 12.29 3.05
CA PHE A 319 -10.39 11.93 1.65
C PHE A 319 -11.01 10.56 1.34
N THR A 320 -11.30 10.32 0.05
CA THR A 320 -11.80 9.02 -0.41
C THR A 320 -10.70 7.97 -0.43
N ALA A 321 -9.46 8.41 -0.59
CA ALA A 321 -8.26 7.58 -0.56
C ALA A 321 -7.05 8.42 -0.15
N TYR A 322 -6.17 7.84 0.67
CA TYR A 322 -4.83 8.34 0.95
C TYR A 322 -3.87 7.49 0.11
N THR A 323 -3.58 7.93 -1.11
CA THR A 323 -2.77 7.16 -2.06
C THR A 323 -1.27 7.35 -1.85
N GLU A 324 -0.89 8.39 -1.10
CA GLU A 324 0.43 8.54 -0.49
C GLU A 324 0.34 9.26 0.85
N PHE A 325 1.17 8.88 1.80
CA PHE A 325 1.49 9.59 3.03
C PHE A 325 2.78 9.00 3.62
N GLY A 326 3.57 9.78 4.32
CA GLY A 326 4.85 9.32 4.83
C GLY A 326 5.13 9.84 6.24
N ILE A 327 5.88 9.04 7.00
CA ILE A 327 6.48 9.43 8.27
C ILE A 327 7.95 8.99 8.23
N PRO A 328 8.91 9.92 8.29
CA PRO A 328 10.32 9.59 8.20
C PRO A 328 10.80 8.83 9.44
N GLY A 329 11.75 7.95 9.23
CA GLY A 329 12.44 7.22 10.27
C GLY A 329 13.87 6.89 9.89
N ILE A 330 14.75 6.92 10.89
CA ILE A 330 16.16 6.55 10.76
C ILE A 330 16.25 5.03 10.53
N SER A 331 17.17 4.61 9.69
CA SER A 331 17.42 3.21 9.38
C SER A 331 17.98 2.47 10.61
N PRO A 332 17.81 1.14 10.69
CA PRO A 332 18.39 0.33 11.77
C PRO A 332 19.91 0.46 11.82
N ARG A 333 20.47 0.27 13.03
CA ARG A 333 21.93 0.40 13.31
C ARG A 333 22.78 -0.38 12.30
N GLU A 334 22.42 -1.62 12.01
CA GLU A 334 23.15 -2.50 11.11
C GLU A 334 23.24 -1.94 9.67
N VAL A 335 22.20 -1.23 9.21
CA VAL A 335 22.24 -0.53 7.92
C VAL A 335 23.17 0.66 7.99
N LEU A 336 23.06 1.48 9.05
CA LEU A 336 23.89 2.68 9.23
C LEU A 336 25.38 2.33 9.33
N GLU A 337 25.73 1.30 10.11
CA GLU A 337 27.14 0.85 10.26
C GLU A 337 27.71 0.30 8.95
N GLY A 338 26.85 -0.15 8.03
CA GLY A 338 27.27 -0.60 6.70
C GLY A 338 27.53 0.52 5.70
N ILE A 339 27.07 1.76 5.96
CA ILE A 339 27.11 2.88 4.98
C ILE A 339 27.76 4.15 5.52
N ILE A 340 27.90 4.29 6.83
CA ILE A 340 28.45 5.49 7.47
C ILE A 340 29.73 5.11 8.22
N PRO A 341 30.86 5.79 7.96
CA PRO A 341 32.10 5.58 8.71
C PRO A 341 31.90 5.73 10.22
N ALA A 342 32.61 4.94 11.03
CA ALA A 342 32.42 4.90 12.47
C ALA A 342 32.56 6.28 13.15
N GLU A 343 33.47 7.11 12.67
CA GLU A 343 33.70 8.47 13.15
C GLU A 343 32.61 9.49 12.79
N GLU A 344 31.73 9.14 11.85
CA GLU A 344 30.61 9.97 11.41
C GLU A 344 29.26 9.46 11.92
N LEU A 345 29.20 8.24 12.50
CA LEU A 345 27.96 7.61 12.92
C LEU A 345 27.13 8.45 13.91
N PHE A 346 27.79 9.17 14.81
CA PHE A 346 27.09 10.01 15.79
C PHE A 346 27.92 11.19 16.27
N PRO A 347 27.34 12.40 16.39
CA PRO A 347 25.98 12.76 15.95
C PRO A 347 25.90 12.95 14.43
N PRO A 348 24.70 12.73 13.80
CA PRO A 348 24.53 13.00 12.37
C PRO A 348 24.76 14.47 12.03
N ARG A 349 25.47 14.72 10.93
CA ARG A 349 25.83 16.08 10.51
C ARG A 349 25.74 16.23 8.98
N PRO A 350 25.35 17.41 8.47
CA PRO A 350 25.52 17.74 7.05
C PRO A 350 26.99 17.66 6.62
N GLY A 351 27.24 17.36 5.36
CA GLY A 351 28.60 17.23 4.79
C GLY A 351 29.29 15.92 5.17
N THR A 352 28.54 14.90 5.63
CA THR A 352 29.02 13.57 5.98
C THR A 352 28.26 12.50 5.20
N ALA A 353 28.61 11.23 5.37
CA ALA A 353 27.89 10.10 4.75
C ALA A 353 26.39 10.07 5.07
N TRP A 354 25.93 10.73 6.14
CA TRP A 354 24.51 10.91 6.40
C TRP A 354 23.79 11.68 5.29
N GLU A 355 24.40 12.74 4.75
CA GLU A 355 23.84 13.51 3.64
C GLU A 355 23.91 12.73 2.33
N GLU A 356 25.04 12.07 2.07
CA GLU A 356 25.22 11.20 0.91
C GLU A 356 24.17 10.08 0.87
N HIS A 357 23.79 9.57 2.05
CA HIS A 357 22.76 8.55 2.24
C HIS A 357 21.39 9.12 2.61
N HIS A 358 21.03 10.29 2.04
CA HIS A 358 19.67 10.81 1.99
C HIS A 358 19.06 11.34 3.30
N ALA A 359 19.84 11.56 4.34
CA ALA A 359 19.32 12.06 5.61
C ALA A 359 19.12 13.59 5.63
N PHE A 360 19.92 14.35 4.86
CA PHE A 360 19.89 15.80 4.77
C PHE A 360 19.62 16.26 3.33
N GLY A 361 19.06 17.45 3.18
CA GLY A 361 18.89 18.12 1.89
C GLY A 361 17.97 17.43 0.87
N ALA A 362 17.29 16.38 1.27
CA ALA A 362 16.48 15.58 0.35
C ALA A 362 15.17 16.25 -0.07
N TRP A 363 14.76 17.31 0.60
CA TRP A 363 13.53 18.04 0.31
C TRP A 363 13.67 19.52 0.68
N ASP A 364 13.22 20.40 -0.18
CA ASP A 364 13.26 21.86 0.05
C ASP A 364 12.53 22.27 1.33
N GLY A 365 13.16 23.14 2.13
CA GLY A 365 12.55 23.78 3.29
C GLY A 365 12.89 23.20 4.66
N ASP A 366 13.42 21.99 4.77
CA ASP A 366 14.01 21.45 6.01
C ASP A 366 15.35 20.76 5.72
N PRO A 367 16.49 21.36 6.11
CA PRO A 367 17.81 20.77 5.87
C PRO A 367 18.01 19.38 6.49
N SER A 368 17.26 19.06 7.56
CA SER A 368 17.35 17.75 8.23
C SER A 368 16.32 16.73 7.73
N THR A 369 15.62 17.02 6.68
CA THR A 369 14.45 16.39 6.06
C THR A 369 13.98 15.05 6.67
N TRP A 370 14.69 13.95 6.37
CA TRP A 370 14.27 12.62 6.82
C TRP A 370 14.72 12.26 8.23
N LEU A 371 15.70 12.95 8.80
CA LEU A 371 16.03 12.82 10.23
C LEU A 371 14.97 13.44 11.12
N GLY A 372 14.32 14.52 10.68
CA GLY A 372 13.30 15.23 11.44
C GLY A 372 13.82 15.80 12.75
N LEU A 373 15.07 16.25 12.82
CA LEU A 373 15.73 16.74 14.05
C LEU A 373 14.91 17.79 14.82
N PRO A 374 14.29 18.81 14.17
CA PRO A 374 13.42 19.75 14.87
C PRO A 374 12.19 19.09 15.51
N THR A 375 11.65 18.05 14.88
CA THR A 375 10.52 17.28 15.42
C THR A 375 10.96 16.42 16.60
N LEU A 376 12.10 15.75 16.52
CA LEU A 376 12.67 14.99 17.64
C LEU A 376 12.94 15.91 18.84
N ALA A 377 13.58 17.06 18.66
CA ALA A 377 13.85 18.03 19.71
C ALA A 377 12.57 18.61 20.35
N ARG A 378 11.44 18.56 19.67
CA ARG A 378 10.13 18.99 20.20
C ARG A 378 9.58 18.02 21.26
N TYR A 379 9.84 16.72 21.08
CA TYR A 379 9.26 15.67 21.92
C TYR A 379 10.23 15.03 22.89
N PHE A 380 11.51 14.97 22.55
CA PHE A 380 12.54 14.27 23.32
C PHE A 380 13.65 15.20 23.79
N PRO A 381 14.37 14.84 24.85
CA PRO A 381 15.67 15.43 25.13
C PRO A 381 16.64 15.06 23.99
N PRO A 382 17.73 15.82 23.79
CA PRO A 382 18.78 15.45 22.84
C PRO A 382 19.26 14.02 23.10
N ALA A 383 19.35 13.22 22.04
CA ALA A 383 19.90 11.87 22.13
C ALA A 383 21.41 11.97 22.46
N GLU A 384 21.89 11.13 23.36
CA GLU A 384 23.29 11.04 23.75
C GLU A 384 24.02 9.91 22.99
N THR A 385 23.26 9.01 22.38
CA THR A 385 23.76 7.86 21.61
C THR A 385 22.98 7.66 20.31
N LEU A 386 23.58 6.93 19.37
CA LEU A 386 22.92 6.55 18.12
C LEU A 386 21.65 5.71 18.40
N ASP A 387 21.70 4.78 19.36
CA ASP A 387 20.55 3.93 19.70
C ASP A 387 19.37 4.73 20.25
N GLU A 388 19.65 5.74 21.07
CA GLU A 388 18.59 6.65 21.55
C GLU A 388 17.97 7.44 20.38
N LEU A 389 18.79 7.94 19.45
CA LEU A 389 18.32 8.66 18.29
C LEU A 389 17.43 7.77 17.41
N ILE A 390 17.86 6.53 17.14
CA ILE A 390 17.10 5.54 16.38
C ILE A 390 15.77 5.23 17.11
N ALA A 391 15.81 5.02 18.42
CA ALA A 391 14.62 4.69 19.21
C ALA A 391 13.60 5.85 19.22
N GLN A 392 14.06 7.10 19.39
CA GLN A 392 13.20 8.29 19.31
C GLN A 392 12.55 8.43 17.94
N SER A 393 13.33 8.27 16.87
CA SER A 393 12.86 8.35 15.49
C SER A 393 11.86 7.23 15.16
N SER A 394 12.18 5.99 15.54
CA SER A 394 11.32 4.82 15.32
C SER A 394 9.98 4.93 16.04
N LEU A 395 9.95 5.53 17.25
CA LEU A 395 8.71 5.77 17.97
C LEU A 395 7.80 6.74 17.19
N LEU A 396 8.34 7.85 16.69
CA LEU A 396 7.54 8.80 15.90
C LEU A 396 7.07 8.16 14.59
N GLN A 397 7.94 7.44 13.88
CA GLN A 397 7.57 6.76 12.65
C GLN A 397 6.43 5.76 12.88
N GLY A 398 6.56 4.90 13.91
CA GLY A 398 5.58 3.87 14.21
C GLY A 398 4.22 4.43 14.63
N GLU A 399 4.20 5.32 15.63
CA GLU A 399 2.96 5.96 16.10
C GLU A 399 2.32 6.84 15.02
N GLY A 400 3.15 7.51 14.21
CA GLY A 400 2.68 8.32 13.10
C GLY A 400 1.98 7.50 12.02
N TYR A 401 2.60 6.43 11.54
CA TYR A 401 1.96 5.53 10.56
C TYR A 401 0.70 4.88 11.09
N LYS A 402 0.73 4.40 12.35
CA LYS A 402 -0.45 3.83 13.00
C LYS A 402 -1.60 4.84 13.04
N ALA A 403 -1.33 6.10 13.39
CA ALA A 403 -2.36 7.15 13.42
C ALA A 403 -3.00 7.37 12.04
N VAL A 404 -2.21 7.37 10.95
CA VAL A 404 -2.74 7.57 9.59
C VAL A 404 -3.57 6.37 9.13
N PHE A 405 -3.02 5.13 9.23
CA PHE A 405 -3.74 3.94 8.80
C PHE A 405 -5.06 3.75 9.55
N GLU A 406 -5.05 3.91 10.86
CA GLU A 406 -6.25 3.74 11.68
C GLU A 406 -7.27 4.85 11.42
N GLU A 407 -6.85 6.12 11.24
CA GLU A 407 -7.80 7.20 10.95
C GLU A 407 -8.40 7.05 9.56
N ALA A 408 -7.63 6.68 8.53
CA ALA A 408 -8.16 6.38 7.21
C ALA A 408 -9.22 5.25 7.28
N ARG A 409 -8.96 4.19 8.06
CA ARG A 409 -9.91 3.10 8.28
C ARG A 409 -11.15 3.56 9.05
N ARG A 410 -11.01 4.44 10.06
CA ARG A 410 -12.15 5.02 10.81
C ARG A 410 -13.10 5.79 9.89
N GLN A 411 -12.59 6.40 8.84
CA GLN A 411 -13.38 7.16 7.87
C GLN A 411 -14.23 6.29 6.92
N LYS A 412 -14.15 4.94 7.00
CA LYS A 412 -15.08 4.07 6.26
C LYS A 412 -16.53 4.41 6.55
N PRO A 413 -17.43 4.35 5.58
CA PRO A 413 -17.25 3.90 4.18
C PRO A 413 -16.80 5.00 3.21
N TYR A 414 -16.60 6.25 3.67
CA TYR A 414 -16.19 7.36 2.82
C TYR A 414 -14.77 7.17 2.29
N CYS A 415 -13.82 6.82 3.16
CA CYS A 415 -12.46 6.45 2.79
C CYS A 415 -12.37 4.95 2.53
N SER A 416 -11.65 4.55 1.51
CA SER A 416 -11.52 3.15 1.10
C SER A 416 -10.09 2.69 0.83
N MET A 417 -9.09 3.57 1.02
CA MET A 417 -7.71 3.24 0.69
C MET A 417 -6.71 4.01 1.54
N ALA A 418 -5.64 3.33 1.96
CA ALA A 418 -4.49 3.93 2.63
C ALA A 418 -3.20 3.23 2.18
N LEU A 419 -2.35 3.95 1.44
CA LEU A 419 -1.07 3.46 0.90
C LEU A 419 0.04 4.40 1.36
N ASN A 420 0.96 3.94 2.22
CA ASN A 420 2.05 4.78 2.66
C ASN A 420 3.13 4.98 1.59
N TRP A 421 3.82 6.07 1.62
CA TRP A 421 5.04 6.36 0.89
C TRP A 421 6.23 6.18 1.83
N CYS A 422 7.06 5.15 1.65
CA CYS A 422 6.98 4.06 0.69
C CYS A 422 7.22 2.71 1.39
N PHE A 423 7.22 1.59 0.62
CA PHE A 423 7.43 0.27 1.21
C PHE A 423 8.91 -0.01 1.45
N ASP A 424 9.72 0.13 0.41
CA ASP A 424 11.11 -0.30 0.34
C ASP A 424 12.03 0.83 -0.17
N GLU A 425 13.30 0.53 -0.31
CA GLU A 425 14.35 1.46 -0.75
C GLU A 425 15.15 0.83 -1.90
N PRO A 426 15.53 1.63 -2.94
CA PRO A 426 16.34 1.15 -4.06
C PRO A 426 17.83 1.03 -3.72
N TRP A 427 18.28 1.61 -2.62
CA TRP A 427 19.66 1.61 -2.13
C TRP A 427 19.69 1.92 -0.62
N PRO A 428 20.82 1.69 0.09
CA PRO A 428 20.90 1.95 1.52
C PRO A 428 20.74 3.42 1.86
N ALA A 429 19.61 3.81 2.48
CA ALA A 429 19.36 5.17 2.96
C ALA A 429 19.55 5.26 4.48
N ALA A 430 20.14 6.36 4.96
CA ALA A 430 20.33 6.59 6.39
C ALA A 430 19.02 6.96 7.11
N ALA A 431 18.12 7.64 6.41
CA ALA A 431 16.77 7.92 6.88
C ALA A 431 15.82 8.07 5.69
N ASN A 432 14.56 7.59 5.82
CA ASN A 432 13.54 7.66 4.78
C ASN A 432 12.15 7.34 5.38
N ASN A 433 11.11 7.59 4.60
CA ASN A 433 9.71 7.20 4.90
C ASN A 433 9.44 5.68 4.76
N SER A 434 10.37 4.91 4.20
CA SER A 434 10.24 3.48 3.98
C SER A 434 9.95 2.69 5.27
N LEU A 435 9.27 1.55 5.10
CA LEU A 435 9.06 0.56 6.16
C LEU A 435 10.14 -0.53 6.18
N VAL A 436 10.75 -0.76 5.02
CA VAL A 436 11.81 -1.74 4.81
C VAL A 436 13.04 -1.01 4.25
N ALA A 437 14.12 -1.00 5.02
CA ALA A 437 15.39 -0.47 4.57
C ALA A 437 16.09 -1.46 3.64
N TYR A 438 16.94 -0.94 2.76
CA TYR A 438 17.73 -1.77 1.86
C TYR A 438 18.70 -2.71 2.63
N PRO A 439 18.90 -3.97 2.20
CA PRO A 439 18.23 -4.62 1.08
C PRO A 439 16.84 -5.21 1.42
N ALA A 440 16.53 -5.56 2.65
CA ALA A 440 15.24 -6.04 3.18
C ALA A 440 15.21 -6.02 4.71
N VAL A 441 15.81 -5.00 5.31
CA VAL A 441 15.90 -4.85 6.77
C VAL A 441 14.66 -4.14 7.29
N LEU A 442 13.93 -4.78 8.21
CA LEU A 442 12.69 -4.21 8.75
C LEU A 442 13.00 -3.01 9.65
N LYS A 443 12.41 -1.85 9.36
CA LYS A 443 12.40 -0.75 10.33
C LYS A 443 11.45 -1.07 11.49
N PRO A 444 11.76 -0.67 12.74
CA PRO A 444 10.91 -0.99 13.90
C PRO A 444 9.45 -0.56 13.74
N ALA A 445 9.19 0.52 12.99
CA ALA A 445 7.85 1.05 12.71
C ALA A 445 6.91 0.03 12.03
N ILE A 446 7.45 -0.97 11.30
CA ILE A 446 6.62 -1.97 10.60
C ILE A 446 5.75 -2.78 11.57
N ALA A 447 6.20 -2.97 12.81
CA ALA A 447 5.43 -3.66 13.83
C ALA A 447 4.12 -2.91 14.18
N GLU A 448 4.19 -1.57 14.21
CA GLU A 448 3.02 -0.72 14.48
C GLU A 448 2.08 -0.67 13.28
N VAL A 449 2.63 -0.67 12.05
CA VAL A 449 1.84 -0.76 10.82
C VAL A 449 1.12 -2.12 10.73
N ARG A 450 1.80 -3.22 11.06
CA ARG A 450 1.19 -4.56 11.15
C ARG A 450 -0.01 -4.57 12.10
N ARG A 451 0.10 -3.92 13.27
CA ARG A 451 -1.00 -3.79 14.24
C ARG A 451 -2.16 -2.98 13.68
N ALA A 452 -1.87 -1.84 13.05
CA ALA A 452 -2.87 -0.93 12.47
C ALA A 452 -3.61 -1.52 11.25
N CYS A 453 -2.96 -2.42 10.50
CA CYS A 453 -3.50 -3.01 9.27
C CYS A 453 -4.19 -4.37 9.47
N ARG A 454 -4.23 -4.91 10.70
CA ARG A 454 -4.97 -6.17 10.99
C ARG A 454 -6.43 -6.04 10.54
N PRO A 455 -7.02 -7.07 9.92
CA PRO A 455 -8.39 -7.03 9.42
C PRO A 455 -9.42 -6.66 10.48
N LEU A 456 -9.21 -7.11 11.73
CA LEU A 456 -10.07 -6.81 12.87
C LEU A 456 -9.19 -6.40 14.06
N CYS A 457 -9.42 -5.21 14.63
CA CYS A 457 -8.65 -4.74 15.78
C CYS A 457 -9.41 -3.69 16.61
N ALA A 458 -9.08 -3.60 17.91
CA ALA A 458 -9.40 -2.43 18.71
C ALA A 458 -8.52 -1.26 18.29
N SER A 459 -9.02 -0.04 18.41
CA SER A 459 -8.31 1.18 18.05
C SER A 459 -8.72 2.33 18.97
N ALA A 460 -7.82 3.28 19.19
CA ALA A 460 -8.11 4.50 19.90
C ALA A 460 -7.76 5.73 19.05
N ARG A 461 -8.64 6.74 19.08
CA ARG A 461 -8.42 8.02 18.42
C ARG A 461 -8.08 9.07 19.45
N PHE A 462 -6.98 9.77 19.25
CA PHE A 462 -6.48 10.82 20.12
C PHE A 462 -6.52 12.18 19.42
N ALA A 463 -6.77 13.24 20.19
CA ALA A 463 -6.77 14.59 19.65
C ALA A 463 -5.35 15.09 19.29
N ARG A 464 -4.30 14.52 19.89
CA ARG A 464 -2.90 14.95 19.73
C ARG A 464 -1.93 13.93 20.33
N PHE A 465 -0.64 14.10 20.02
CA PHE A 465 0.42 13.22 20.48
C PHE A 465 0.96 13.57 21.87
N ASP A 466 1.04 14.86 22.25
CA ASP A 466 1.62 15.31 23.53
C ASP A 466 0.58 15.84 24.52
N TRP A 467 0.72 15.44 25.79
CA TRP A 467 -0.18 15.72 26.89
C TRP A 467 0.58 16.28 28.11
N LYS A 468 -0.14 16.93 29.06
CA LYS A 468 0.46 17.53 30.24
C LYS A 468 -0.25 17.08 31.52
N GLU A 469 0.50 17.15 32.64
CA GLU A 469 -0.05 17.00 33.98
C GLU A 469 -1.27 17.91 34.17
N GLY A 470 -2.33 17.36 34.76
CA GLY A 470 -3.57 18.08 35.04
C GLY A 470 -4.52 18.25 33.86
N GLU A 471 -4.13 17.90 32.65
CA GLU A 471 -5.05 17.88 31.50
C GLU A 471 -5.99 16.67 31.58
N THR A 472 -7.17 16.80 30.99
CA THR A 472 -8.08 15.68 30.78
C THR A 472 -7.66 14.97 29.48
N PHE A 473 -7.13 13.77 29.62
CA PHE A 473 -6.84 12.87 28.52
C PHE A 473 -8.15 12.29 27.98
N GLU A 474 -8.27 12.22 26.66
CA GLU A 474 -9.41 11.63 25.97
C GLU A 474 -8.95 10.66 24.90
N ALA A 475 -9.60 9.50 24.84
CA ALA A 475 -9.41 8.47 23.80
C ALA A 475 -10.78 7.96 23.33
N GLU A 476 -11.13 8.21 22.08
CA GLU A 476 -12.30 7.61 21.43
C GLU A 476 -11.99 6.15 21.10
N VAL A 477 -12.74 5.21 21.64
CA VAL A 477 -12.50 3.77 21.42
C VAL A 477 -13.28 3.27 20.21
N TRP A 478 -12.68 2.41 19.43
CA TRP A 478 -13.25 1.86 18.20
C TRP A 478 -12.94 0.37 18.04
N ILE A 479 -13.82 -0.34 17.32
CA ILE A 479 -13.49 -1.60 16.64
C ILE A 479 -13.41 -1.31 15.14
N LEU A 480 -12.25 -1.55 14.55
CA LEU A 480 -12.02 -1.45 13.11
C LEU A 480 -12.17 -2.84 12.49
N ASN A 481 -13.08 -2.96 11.52
CA ASN A 481 -13.41 -4.24 10.90
C ASN A 481 -13.41 -4.16 9.37
N ASP A 482 -12.51 -4.92 8.73
CA ASP A 482 -12.47 -5.12 7.27
C ASP A 482 -13.00 -6.51 6.88
N VAL A 483 -13.35 -7.36 7.86
CA VAL A 483 -13.83 -8.73 7.61
C VAL A 483 -15.27 -8.71 7.09
N PHE A 484 -15.59 -9.61 6.16
CA PHE A 484 -16.94 -9.76 5.57
C PHE A 484 -17.84 -10.73 6.34
N ALA A 485 -17.64 -10.85 7.65
CA ALA A 485 -18.51 -11.56 8.56
C ALA A 485 -18.97 -10.63 9.69
N ARG A 486 -20.17 -10.89 10.23
CA ARG A 486 -20.61 -10.27 11.49
C ARG A 486 -19.78 -10.85 12.61
N THR A 487 -19.21 -10.00 13.48
CA THR A 487 -18.30 -10.39 14.57
C THR A 487 -18.74 -9.78 15.90
N GLY A 488 -18.12 -10.21 17.01
CA GLY A 488 -18.47 -9.74 18.35
C GLY A 488 -19.79 -10.27 18.90
N PRO A 489 -20.32 -9.71 20.01
CA PRO A 489 -19.80 -8.52 20.73
C PRO A 489 -18.42 -8.73 21.36
N PHE A 490 -17.69 -7.65 21.63
CA PHE A 490 -16.36 -7.66 22.23
C PHE A 490 -16.34 -6.83 23.52
N VAL A 491 -15.55 -7.26 24.49
CA VAL A 491 -15.28 -6.48 25.69
C VAL A 491 -13.90 -5.86 25.60
N VAL A 492 -13.85 -4.54 25.53
CA VAL A 492 -12.62 -3.76 25.42
C VAL A 492 -12.33 -3.04 26.73
N THR A 493 -11.12 -3.22 27.27
CA THR A 493 -10.63 -2.50 28.45
C THR A 493 -9.53 -1.53 28.02
N VAL A 494 -9.62 -0.29 28.45
CA VAL A 494 -8.58 0.73 28.22
C VAL A 494 -7.81 0.98 29.51
N THR A 495 -6.49 0.80 29.46
CA THR A 495 -5.57 0.95 30.57
C THR A 495 -4.47 1.96 30.22
N LEU A 496 -4.20 2.91 31.09
CA LEU A 496 -3.03 3.79 31.01
C LEU A 496 -1.88 3.20 31.82
N ARG A 497 -0.66 3.26 31.27
CA ARG A 497 0.57 2.84 31.96
C ARG A 497 1.60 3.97 31.92
N ALA A 498 2.08 4.39 33.10
CA ALA A 498 3.07 5.45 33.22
C ALA A 498 4.10 5.07 34.30
N GLY A 499 5.27 4.61 33.90
CA GLY A 499 6.26 4.00 34.80
C GLY A 499 5.67 2.79 35.53
N ARG A 500 5.49 2.89 36.87
CA ARG A 500 4.86 1.84 37.68
C ARG A 500 3.34 2.03 37.87
N ALA A 501 2.81 3.16 37.43
CA ALA A 501 1.38 3.43 37.55
C ALA A 501 0.59 2.69 36.47
N GLU A 502 -0.52 2.10 36.87
CA GLU A 502 -1.49 1.46 35.99
C GLU A 502 -2.89 1.89 36.39
N GLU A 503 -3.64 2.44 35.42
CA GLU A 503 -4.99 2.99 35.64
C GLU A 503 -5.96 2.46 34.59
N ARG A 504 -6.94 1.67 35.01
CA ARG A 504 -8.03 1.25 34.14
C ARG A 504 -9.04 2.38 34.04
N ILE A 505 -9.19 2.95 32.83
CA ILE A 505 -10.02 4.15 32.61
C ILE A 505 -11.35 3.88 31.91
N LEU A 506 -11.49 2.72 31.28
CA LEU A 506 -12.72 2.30 30.59
C LEU A 506 -12.83 0.78 30.50
N ARG A 507 -14.07 0.26 30.63
CA ARG A 507 -14.47 -1.06 30.15
C ARG A 507 -15.73 -0.88 29.30
N TRP A 508 -15.69 -1.34 28.07
CA TRP A 508 -16.77 -1.21 27.09
C TRP A 508 -17.11 -2.55 26.46
N GLU A 509 -18.42 -2.87 26.48
CA GLU A 509 -18.96 -3.99 25.76
C GLU A 509 -19.57 -3.48 24.45
N SER A 510 -18.96 -3.87 23.33
CA SER A 510 -19.39 -3.43 22.00
C SER A 510 -20.69 -4.15 21.57
N PRO A 511 -21.52 -3.55 20.73
CA PRO A 511 -22.49 -4.32 19.97
C PRO A 511 -21.81 -5.30 19.02
N SER A 512 -22.59 -6.18 18.38
CA SER A 512 -22.11 -6.93 17.21
C SER A 512 -21.65 -5.96 16.12
N VAL A 513 -20.52 -6.30 15.49
CA VAL A 513 -19.88 -5.50 14.45
C VAL A 513 -20.30 -6.01 13.09
N GLU A 514 -20.86 -5.14 12.27
CA GLU A 514 -21.35 -5.51 10.93
C GLU A 514 -20.18 -5.79 9.95
N PRO A 515 -20.41 -6.61 8.92
CA PRO A 515 -19.41 -6.93 7.90
C PRO A 515 -18.83 -5.68 7.26
N ASN A 516 -17.49 -5.57 7.23
CA ASN A 516 -16.74 -4.44 6.63
C ASN A 516 -17.19 -3.05 7.14
N ARG A 517 -17.63 -2.96 8.41
CA ARG A 517 -18.04 -1.70 9.07
C ARG A 517 -17.29 -1.54 10.40
N ASN A 518 -16.96 -0.32 10.73
CA ASN A 518 -16.37 0.00 12.04
C ASN A 518 -17.48 0.27 13.06
N THR A 519 -17.15 0.08 14.32
CA THR A 519 -18.05 0.42 15.43
C THR A 519 -17.37 1.42 16.37
N ALA A 520 -17.99 2.59 16.51
CA ALA A 520 -17.56 3.59 17.49
C ALA A 520 -18.03 3.19 18.89
N GLY A 521 -17.13 3.30 19.84
CA GLY A 521 -17.38 3.13 21.26
C GLY A 521 -17.39 4.48 22.02
N PRO A 522 -17.41 4.43 23.35
CA PRO A 522 -17.36 5.62 24.20
C PRO A 522 -15.99 6.28 24.18
N THR A 523 -15.94 7.54 24.58
CA THR A 523 -14.69 8.25 24.84
C THR A 523 -14.25 7.98 26.27
N ALA A 524 -13.11 7.34 26.45
CA ALA A 524 -12.44 7.22 27.73
C ALA A 524 -11.88 8.59 28.15
N ARG A 525 -12.10 8.99 29.42
CA ARG A 525 -11.63 10.26 29.97
C ARG A 525 -10.90 10.05 31.27
N PHE A 526 -9.73 10.69 31.42
CA PHE A 526 -8.93 10.58 32.63
C PHE A 526 -8.12 11.85 32.87
N ARG A 527 -8.15 12.37 34.09
CA ARG A 527 -7.32 13.51 34.46
C ARG A 527 -5.91 13.05 34.80
N LEU A 528 -4.94 13.43 33.97
CA LEU A 528 -3.55 13.00 34.09
C LEU A 528 -2.93 13.51 35.42
N PRO A 529 -2.48 12.61 36.29
CA PRO A 529 -1.83 13.01 37.54
C PRO A 529 -0.35 13.36 37.30
N ALA A 530 0.36 13.74 38.36
CA ALA A 530 1.80 13.99 38.33
C ALA A 530 2.59 12.68 38.26
N TRP A 531 2.78 12.14 37.06
CA TRP A 531 3.66 11.00 36.83
C TRP A 531 5.12 11.42 36.69
N ASP A 532 6.02 10.53 37.11
CA ASP A 532 7.47 10.75 36.99
C ASP A 532 8.00 10.03 35.72
N THR A 533 7.53 10.50 34.56
CA THR A 533 7.87 9.95 33.24
C THR A 533 7.67 11.05 32.17
N ASP A 534 8.28 10.84 31.00
CA ASP A 534 8.14 11.70 29.81
C ASP A 534 7.12 11.16 28.79
N ARG A 535 6.56 9.96 29.07
CA ARG A 535 5.61 9.28 28.19
C ARG A 535 4.67 8.36 28.96
N PHE A 536 3.56 7.98 28.36
CA PHE A 536 2.67 6.96 28.90
C PHE A 536 2.10 6.07 27.78
N GLY A 537 1.83 4.81 28.12
CA GLY A 537 1.16 3.86 27.26
C GLY A 537 -0.36 3.94 27.39
N VAL A 538 -1.05 3.72 26.28
CA VAL A 538 -2.49 3.46 26.23
C VAL A 538 -2.70 2.07 25.66
N GLU A 539 -3.21 1.16 26.47
CA GLU A 539 -3.43 -0.24 26.09
C GLU A 539 -4.92 -0.52 25.96
N LEU A 540 -5.32 -1.08 24.85
CA LEU A 540 -6.65 -1.62 24.62
C LEU A 540 -6.55 -3.14 24.60
N SER A 541 -7.15 -3.79 25.60
CA SER A 541 -7.21 -5.26 25.69
C SER A 541 -8.62 -5.71 25.35
N VAL A 542 -8.74 -6.71 24.46
CA VAL A 542 -10.01 -7.33 24.07
C VAL A 542 -10.09 -8.70 24.71
N GLU A 543 -11.10 -8.91 25.55
CA GLU A 543 -11.27 -10.14 26.33
C GLU A 543 -11.45 -11.35 25.40
N GLY A 544 -10.60 -12.37 25.57
CA GLY A 544 -10.59 -13.56 24.72
C GLY A 544 -9.99 -13.39 23.32
N HIS A 545 -9.54 -12.16 22.96
CA HIS A 545 -9.07 -11.83 21.62
C HIS A 545 -7.75 -11.01 21.65
N PRO A 546 -6.64 -11.58 22.14
CA PRO A 546 -5.37 -10.87 22.26
C PRO A 546 -4.82 -10.38 20.90
N GLU A 547 -5.19 -11.04 19.80
CA GLU A 547 -4.86 -10.65 18.43
C GLU A 547 -5.48 -9.31 18.02
N MET A 548 -6.54 -8.87 18.71
CA MET A 548 -7.19 -7.57 18.49
C MET A 548 -6.62 -6.43 19.33
N ASN A 549 -5.77 -6.72 20.32
CA ASN A 549 -5.24 -5.72 21.25
C ASN A 549 -4.47 -4.63 20.52
N ALA A 550 -4.56 -3.39 21.03
CA ALA A 550 -3.80 -2.26 20.55
C ALA A 550 -3.02 -1.59 21.68
N CYS A 551 -1.88 -1.01 21.35
CA CYS A 551 -1.09 -0.21 22.28
C CYS A 551 -0.56 1.04 21.57
N TYR A 552 -0.43 2.14 22.32
CA TYR A 552 0.07 3.41 21.84
C TYR A 552 0.99 4.00 22.88
N THR A 553 2.00 4.74 22.43
CA THR A 553 2.89 5.52 23.28
C THR A 553 2.70 6.99 22.99
N LEU A 554 2.26 7.76 23.99
CA LEU A 554 2.01 9.19 23.89
C LEU A 554 2.99 9.96 24.79
N MET A 555 3.37 11.17 24.37
CA MET A 555 4.28 12.01 25.14
C MET A 555 3.56 12.68 26.31
N TYR A 556 4.26 12.80 27.41
CA TYR A 556 3.78 13.41 28.63
C TYR A 556 4.76 14.46 29.16
N ARG A 557 4.24 15.58 29.64
CA ARG A 557 5.02 16.64 30.26
C ARG A 557 4.49 16.95 31.65
N ARG A 558 5.39 16.87 32.60
CA ARG A 558 5.12 17.30 33.96
C ARG A 558 5.07 18.82 34.04
N SER A 559 4.14 19.37 34.81
CA SER A 559 4.11 20.80 35.12
C SER A 559 5.30 21.15 36.00
N PRO A 560 6.01 22.29 35.76
CA PRO A 560 7.09 22.70 36.65
C PRO A 560 6.54 22.87 38.06
N ARG A 561 7.14 22.21 39.05
CA ARG A 561 6.79 22.41 40.44
C ARG A 561 7.03 23.88 40.78
N LYS A 562 5.99 24.62 41.17
CA LYS A 562 6.17 25.94 41.79
C LYS A 562 7.11 25.73 42.98
N ARG A 563 8.34 26.28 42.93
CA ARG A 563 9.19 26.36 44.11
C ARG A 563 8.37 27.12 45.15
N ARG A 564 8.01 26.47 46.28
CA ARG A 564 7.53 27.17 47.46
C ARG A 564 8.69 28.09 47.86
N CYS A 565 8.55 29.39 47.64
CA CYS A 565 9.34 30.37 48.37
C CYS A 565 8.97 30.19 49.84
N THR A 566 9.80 29.50 50.59
CA THR A 566 9.84 29.66 52.04
C THR A 566 10.32 31.08 52.29
N SER A 567 9.39 31.99 52.54
CA SER A 567 9.71 33.30 53.14
C SER A 567 10.42 33.01 54.45
N MET A 568 11.74 33.20 54.50
CA MET A 568 12.44 33.39 55.75
C MET A 568 11.89 34.71 56.33
N ASN A 569 11.06 34.60 57.35
CA ASN A 569 10.82 35.73 58.22
C ASN A 569 12.12 36.03 58.97
N VAL A 570 12.80 37.06 58.54
CA VAL A 570 13.85 37.70 59.30
C VAL A 570 13.07 38.58 60.35
N THR A 571 12.98 38.12 61.57
CA THR A 571 12.62 38.91 62.71
C THR A 571 13.90 39.57 63.22
N GLU A 572 13.91 40.90 63.26
CA GLU A 572 14.85 41.74 64.00
C GLU A 572 14.89 41.40 65.48
#